data_423aa0650227e77b2a30002a41e5d8cd
#
_entry.id   423aa0650227e77b2a30002a41e5d8cd
#
_cell.length_a   1.000
_cell.length_b   1.000
_cell.length_c   1.000
_cell.angle_alpha   90.00
_cell.angle_beta   90.00
_cell.angle_gamma   90.00
#
_symmetry.space_group_name_H-M   'P 1'
#
loop_
_entity.id
_entity.type
_entity.pdbx_description
1 polymer ?
#
loop_
_entity_poly.entity_id
_entity_poly.type
_entity_poly.pdbx_seq_one_letter_code
_entity_poly.pdbx_strand_id
1 'polypeptide(L)'
;NLLLRKDVNVTAICDVDPERIAIAKKHIAEAKGKTPKVFGSNDLDYKNLLALADVDAVVIATPWLWHTRMTVDAMEAGKYAGVEVSASNTLEECWDLVNTHERSGTHMMILENVNYRRDILAVLNMVKQNVFGELVHFRCGYQHDLRHVKFNDGKTAYGKGVEFGEKGISESKWRTEHSVKRNADVYPTHGLGPIAVMAD
;
A
#
# COMPACT_ATOMS: atom_id res chain seq x y z
N ASN A 1 -10.19 7.42 1.36
CA ASN A 1 -11.51 7.87 0.91
C ASN A 1 -11.51 8.56 -0.45
N LEU A 2 -10.84 7.96 -1.45
CA LEU A 2 -10.81 8.46 -2.84
C LEU A 2 -12.22 8.64 -3.42
N LEU A 3 -13.14 7.76 -3.08
CA LEU A 3 -14.53 7.82 -3.56
C LEU A 3 -15.30 9.07 -3.12
N LEU A 4 -14.88 9.73 -2.03
CA LEU A 4 -15.51 10.96 -1.56
C LEU A 4 -14.99 12.22 -2.29
N ARG A 5 -13.89 12.12 -3.00
CA ARG A 5 -13.31 13.25 -3.75
C ARG A 5 -14.08 13.50 -5.03
N LYS A 6 -14.36 14.78 -5.33
CA LYS A 6 -15.07 15.19 -6.54
C LYS A 6 -14.18 15.19 -7.79
N ASP A 7 -12.89 15.37 -7.60
CA ASP A 7 -11.84 15.42 -8.62
C ASP A 7 -11.25 14.04 -8.97
N VAL A 8 -11.71 12.97 -8.32
CA VAL A 8 -11.27 11.59 -8.60
C VAL A 8 -12.40 10.79 -9.26
N ASN A 9 -12.07 10.15 -10.37
CA ASN A 9 -12.92 9.20 -11.06
C ASN A 9 -12.26 7.82 -11.07
N VAL A 10 -12.93 6.80 -10.53
CA VAL A 10 -12.43 5.44 -10.57
C VAL A 10 -12.91 4.79 -11.86
N THR A 11 -12.02 4.68 -12.84
CA THR A 11 -12.33 4.18 -14.19
C THR A 11 -12.15 2.67 -14.33
N ALA A 12 -11.24 2.09 -13.54
CA ALA A 12 -10.92 0.67 -13.58
C ALA A 12 -10.55 0.12 -12.20
N ILE A 13 -10.75 -1.17 -12.01
CA ILE A 13 -10.31 -1.95 -10.85
C ILE A 13 -9.68 -3.26 -11.31
N CYS A 14 -8.71 -3.76 -10.54
CA CYS A 14 -8.09 -5.06 -10.78
C CYS A 14 -7.92 -5.79 -9.44
N ASP A 15 -8.42 -7.01 -9.38
CA ASP A 15 -8.18 -7.96 -8.27
C ASP A 15 -8.37 -9.37 -8.79
N VAL A 16 -7.62 -10.33 -8.27
CA VAL A 16 -7.79 -11.76 -8.62
C VAL A 16 -8.92 -12.42 -7.82
N ASP A 17 -9.41 -11.76 -6.77
CA ASP A 17 -10.50 -12.24 -5.94
C ASP A 17 -11.86 -11.66 -6.44
N PRO A 18 -12.76 -12.50 -6.97
CA PRO A 18 -14.04 -12.04 -7.49
C PRO A 18 -14.95 -11.43 -6.42
N GLU A 19 -14.80 -11.82 -5.15
CA GLU A 19 -15.57 -11.23 -4.06
C GLU A 19 -15.09 -9.79 -3.78
N ARG A 20 -13.78 -9.54 -3.82
CA ARG A 20 -13.21 -8.20 -3.69
C ARG A 20 -13.63 -7.29 -4.85
N ILE A 21 -13.64 -7.83 -6.07
CA ILE A 21 -14.17 -7.12 -7.24
C ILE A 21 -15.64 -6.72 -7.02
N ALA A 22 -16.47 -7.65 -6.56
CA ALA A 22 -17.90 -7.39 -6.33
C ALA A 22 -18.11 -6.29 -5.28
N ILE A 23 -17.37 -6.33 -4.17
CA ILE A 23 -17.40 -5.31 -3.11
C ILE A 23 -16.97 -3.95 -3.66
N ALA A 24 -15.85 -3.89 -4.38
CA ALA A 24 -15.34 -2.65 -4.95
C ALA A 24 -16.33 -2.02 -5.96
N LYS A 25 -16.90 -2.81 -6.84
CA LYS A 25 -17.95 -2.37 -7.79
C LYS A 25 -19.14 -1.76 -7.07
N LYS A 26 -19.62 -2.41 -6.01
CA LYS A 26 -20.74 -1.90 -5.20
C LYS A 26 -20.42 -0.53 -4.61
N HIS A 27 -19.28 -0.38 -3.94
CA HIS A 27 -18.88 0.88 -3.33
C HIS A 27 -18.68 2.00 -4.35
N ILE A 28 -18.12 1.70 -5.52
CA ILE A 28 -17.94 2.69 -6.59
C ILE A 28 -19.30 3.11 -7.15
N ALA A 29 -20.20 2.18 -7.40
CA ALA A 29 -21.54 2.48 -7.89
C ALA A 29 -22.33 3.34 -6.91
N GLU A 30 -22.30 3.02 -5.62
CA GLU A 30 -22.95 3.79 -4.55
C GLU A 30 -22.39 5.22 -4.43
N ALA A 31 -21.07 5.39 -4.53
CA ALA A 31 -20.41 6.68 -4.32
C ALA A 31 -20.37 7.56 -5.57
N LYS A 32 -20.28 6.98 -6.76
CA LYS A 32 -20.03 7.69 -8.04
C LYS A 32 -21.11 7.48 -9.10
N GLY A 33 -22.04 6.54 -8.89
CA GLY A 33 -23.05 6.19 -9.89
C GLY A 33 -22.46 5.61 -11.19
N LYS A 34 -21.25 5.05 -11.15
CA LYS A 34 -20.52 4.54 -12.31
C LYS A 34 -20.08 3.10 -12.09
N THR A 35 -19.93 2.37 -13.18
CA THR A 35 -19.38 1.01 -13.16
C THR A 35 -17.96 1.06 -13.74
N PRO A 36 -16.91 0.67 -12.97
CA PRO A 36 -15.55 0.64 -13.47
C PRO A 36 -15.35 -0.53 -14.45
N LYS A 37 -14.35 -0.41 -15.32
CA LYS A 37 -13.79 -1.56 -16.06
C LYS A 37 -13.16 -2.54 -15.05
N VAL A 38 -13.26 -3.83 -15.31
CA VAL A 38 -12.79 -4.88 -14.37
C VAL A 38 -11.74 -5.73 -15.04
N PHE A 39 -10.64 -5.92 -14.32
CA PHE A 39 -9.52 -6.80 -14.65
C PHE A 39 -9.29 -7.76 -13.49
N GLY A 40 -8.75 -8.95 -13.73
CA GLY A 40 -8.51 -9.94 -12.67
C GLY A 40 -8.61 -11.38 -13.16
N SER A 41 -8.43 -11.60 -14.46
CA SER A 41 -8.41 -12.94 -15.04
C SER A 41 -7.19 -13.77 -14.59
N ASN A 42 -6.13 -13.11 -14.19
CA ASN A 42 -4.89 -13.70 -13.67
C ASN A 42 -4.05 -12.62 -12.96
N ASP A 43 -2.93 -13.03 -12.35
CA ASP A 43 -2.05 -12.16 -11.57
C ASP A 43 -1.41 -11.02 -12.38
N LEU A 44 -1.36 -11.11 -13.70
CA LEU A 44 -0.76 -10.10 -14.58
C LEU A 44 -1.79 -9.24 -15.29
N ASP A 45 -3.07 -9.44 -15.04
CA ASP A 45 -4.15 -8.70 -15.74
C ASP A 45 -4.16 -7.19 -15.41
N TYR A 46 -3.49 -6.79 -14.32
CA TYR A 46 -3.26 -5.38 -14.02
C TYR A 46 -2.50 -4.64 -15.14
N LYS A 47 -1.69 -5.35 -15.95
CA LYS A 47 -1.01 -4.76 -17.11
C LYS A 47 -2.00 -4.28 -18.19
N ASN A 48 -3.11 -4.99 -18.36
CA ASN A 48 -4.19 -4.56 -19.23
C ASN A 48 -4.89 -3.31 -18.69
N LEU A 49 -5.01 -3.17 -17.36
CA LEU A 49 -5.48 -1.93 -16.73
C LEU A 49 -4.49 -0.78 -16.99
N LEU A 50 -3.19 -1.01 -16.84
CA LEU A 50 -2.17 0.01 -17.08
C LEU A 50 -2.12 0.47 -18.55
N ALA A 51 -2.53 -0.37 -19.48
CA ALA A 51 -2.60 -0.02 -20.90
C ALA A 51 -3.77 0.94 -21.26
N LEU A 52 -4.68 1.20 -20.32
CA LEU A 52 -5.80 2.11 -20.58
C LEU A 52 -5.33 3.57 -20.69
N ALA A 53 -5.75 4.25 -21.74
CA ALA A 53 -5.42 5.67 -21.95
C ALA A 53 -6.14 6.61 -20.97
N ASP A 54 -7.28 6.19 -20.43
CA ASP A 54 -8.12 6.94 -19.50
C ASP A 54 -7.80 6.69 -18.01
N VAL A 55 -6.63 6.10 -17.73
CA VAL A 55 -6.07 5.93 -16.38
C VAL A 55 -4.85 6.84 -16.26
N ASP A 56 -4.89 7.81 -15.35
CA ASP A 56 -3.79 8.73 -15.05
C ASP A 56 -2.93 8.23 -13.90
N ALA A 57 -3.56 7.58 -12.93
CA ALA A 57 -2.92 7.11 -11.70
C ALA A 57 -3.50 5.79 -11.23
N VAL A 58 -2.71 5.02 -10.49
CA VAL A 58 -3.12 3.77 -9.87
C VAL A 58 -2.83 3.77 -8.37
N VAL A 59 -3.68 3.11 -7.60
CA VAL A 59 -3.45 2.82 -6.19
C VAL A 59 -3.22 1.32 -6.05
N ILE A 60 -2.06 0.96 -5.52
CA ILE A 60 -1.61 -0.42 -5.38
C ILE A 60 -1.71 -0.80 -3.90
N ALA A 61 -2.61 -1.75 -3.60
CA ALA A 61 -2.88 -2.28 -2.25
C ALA A 61 -2.93 -3.82 -2.27
N THR A 62 -2.09 -4.43 -3.07
CA THR A 62 -1.91 -5.86 -3.23
C THR A 62 -1.06 -6.46 -2.10
N PRO A 63 -0.80 -7.78 -2.05
CA PRO A 63 0.23 -8.34 -1.18
C PRO A 63 1.62 -7.73 -1.44
N TRP A 64 2.42 -7.54 -0.39
CA TRP A 64 3.70 -6.81 -0.44
C TRP A 64 4.68 -7.24 -1.54
N LEU A 65 4.70 -8.52 -1.86
CA LEU A 65 5.57 -9.07 -2.92
C LEU A 65 5.25 -8.55 -4.33
N TRP A 66 4.09 -7.93 -4.51
CA TRP A 66 3.67 -7.34 -5.76
C TRP A 66 3.90 -5.83 -5.85
N HIS A 67 4.14 -5.16 -4.73
CA HIS A 67 4.17 -3.71 -4.65
C HIS A 67 5.21 -3.10 -5.57
N THR A 68 6.47 -3.50 -5.44
CA THR A 68 7.57 -2.96 -6.27
C THR A 68 7.31 -3.19 -7.74
N ARG A 69 7.04 -4.44 -8.12
CA ARG A 69 6.82 -4.81 -9.52
C ARG A 69 5.67 -4.02 -10.16
N MET A 70 4.52 -3.95 -9.47
CA MET A 70 3.36 -3.21 -9.99
C MET A 70 3.62 -1.71 -10.06
N THR A 71 4.39 -1.16 -9.12
CA THR A 71 4.78 0.25 -9.11
C THR A 71 5.72 0.57 -10.26
N VAL A 72 6.72 -0.28 -10.51
CA VAL A 72 7.64 -0.16 -11.66
C VAL A 72 6.85 -0.22 -12.97
N ASP A 73 6.03 -1.25 -13.15
CA ASP A 73 5.21 -1.41 -14.36
C ASP A 73 4.26 -0.21 -14.58
N ALA A 74 3.72 0.37 -13.50
CA ALA A 74 2.87 1.57 -13.59
C ALA A 74 3.65 2.80 -14.03
N MET A 75 4.83 3.07 -13.44
CA MET A 75 5.68 4.17 -13.83
C MET A 75 6.17 4.03 -15.28
N GLU A 76 6.54 2.82 -15.72
CA GLU A 76 6.93 2.55 -17.11
C GLU A 76 5.78 2.75 -18.11
N ALA A 77 4.54 2.51 -17.66
CA ALA A 77 3.33 2.83 -18.43
C ALA A 77 2.95 4.32 -18.39
N GLY A 78 3.76 5.18 -17.76
CA GLY A 78 3.48 6.60 -17.61
C GLY A 78 2.35 6.93 -16.63
N LYS A 79 2.03 6.03 -15.70
CA LYS A 79 0.94 6.20 -14.72
C LYS A 79 1.51 6.55 -13.35
N TYR A 80 1.01 7.61 -12.72
CA TYR A 80 1.35 7.90 -11.34
C TYR A 80 0.95 6.72 -10.43
N ALA A 81 1.88 6.27 -9.58
CA ALA A 81 1.64 5.14 -8.69
C ALA A 81 1.59 5.56 -7.22
N GLY A 82 0.46 5.36 -6.57
CA GLY A 82 0.37 5.34 -5.11
C GLY A 82 0.42 3.91 -4.62
N VAL A 83 1.45 3.55 -3.84
CA VAL A 83 1.62 2.19 -3.33
C VAL A 83 1.51 2.14 -1.82
N GLU A 84 0.74 1.18 -1.30
CA GLU A 84 0.64 0.91 0.12
C GLU A 84 1.98 0.42 0.71
N VAL A 85 2.14 0.57 1.99
CA VAL A 85 3.31 0.11 2.73
C VAL A 85 3.29 -1.43 2.90
N SER A 86 4.45 -2.08 2.80
CA SER A 86 5.75 -1.51 2.41
C SER A 86 5.89 -1.50 0.89
N ALA A 87 6.47 -0.44 0.34
CA ALA A 87 6.60 -0.30 -1.12
C ALA A 87 7.60 -1.31 -1.72
N SER A 88 8.56 -1.77 -0.92
CA SER A 88 9.62 -2.70 -1.30
C SER A 88 9.96 -3.63 -0.13
N ASN A 89 10.61 -4.76 -0.44
CA ASN A 89 11.00 -5.78 0.54
C ASN A 89 12.51 -6.03 0.56
N THR A 90 13.24 -5.55 -0.43
CA THR A 90 14.70 -5.68 -0.52
C THR A 90 15.32 -4.34 -0.92
N LEU A 91 16.64 -4.23 -0.75
CA LEU A 91 17.38 -3.04 -1.16
C LEU A 91 17.38 -2.88 -2.69
N GLU A 92 17.45 -3.98 -3.41
CA GLU A 92 17.38 -4.01 -4.87
C GLU A 92 16.05 -3.43 -5.35
N GLU A 93 14.94 -3.84 -4.73
CA GLU A 93 13.61 -3.30 -5.02
C GLU A 93 13.51 -1.80 -4.75
N CYS A 94 14.19 -1.29 -3.71
CA CYS A 94 14.26 0.16 -3.47
C CYS A 94 14.96 0.88 -4.64
N TRP A 95 16.07 0.33 -5.12
CA TRP A 95 16.77 0.87 -6.28
C TRP A 95 15.97 0.75 -7.57
N ASP A 96 15.20 -0.31 -7.75
CA ASP A 96 14.30 -0.46 -8.91
C ASP A 96 13.27 0.68 -8.96
N LEU A 97 12.70 1.06 -7.81
CA LEU A 97 11.77 2.18 -7.74
C LEU A 97 12.43 3.53 -8.10
N VAL A 98 13.60 3.81 -7.50
CA VAL A 98 14.33 5.07 -7.75
C VAL A 98 14.80 5.14 -9.21
N ASN A 99 15.46 4.11 -9.70
CA ASN A 99 15.98 4.07 -11.08
C ASN A 99 14.84 4.16 -12.10
N THR A 100 13.68 3.56 -11.81
CA THR A 100 12.53 3.65 -12.71
C THR A 100 11.95 5.06 -12.73
N HIS A 101 11.85 5.72 -11.58
CA HIS A 101 11.44 7.12 -11.51
C HIS A 101 12.39 8.01 -12.33
N GLU A 102 13.68 7.90 -12.12
CA GLU A 102 14.69 8.69 -12.82
C GLU A 102 14.67 8.46 -14.34
N ARG A 103 14.51 7.20 -14.77
CA ARG A 103 14.47 6.82 -16.17
C ARG A 103 13.18 7.24 -16.87
N SER A 104 12.03 7.04 -16.24
CA SER A 104 10.71 7.27 -16.84
C SER A 104 10.21 8.71 -16.67
N GLY A 105 10.73 9.43 -15.68
CA GLY A 105 10.20 10.73 -15.26
C GLY A 105 8.81 10.66 -14.60
N THR A 106 8.28 9.44 -14.39
CA THR A 106 6.96 9.24 -13.78
C THR A 106 7.09 9.14 -12.27
N HIS A 107 6.21 9.81 -11.55
CA HIS A 107 6.25 9.83 -10.09
C HIS A 107 5.54 8.64 -9.45
N MET A 108 6.01 8.26 -8.28
CA MET A 108 5.33 7.36 -7.36
C MET A 108 5.27 7.97 -5.96
N MET A 109 4.36 7.48 -5.13
CA MET A 109 4.22 7.88 -3.73
C MET A 109 3.97 6.66 -2.86
N ILE A 110 4.73 6.53 -1.79
CA ILE A 110 4.44 5.57 -0.72
C ILE A 110 3.31 6.14 0.13
N LEU A 111 2.24 5.38 0.29
CA LEU A 111 1.05 5.80 1.05
C LEU A 111 1.23 5.56 2.54
N GLU A 112 2.36 6.05 3.11
CA GLU A 112 2.65 5.95 4.54
C GLU A 112 1.74 6.87 5.35
N ASN A 113 0.64 6.31 5.81
CA ASN A 113 -0.43 7.06 6.47
C ASN A 113 -0.04 7.66 7.83
N VAL A 114 0.95 7.09 8.51
CA VAL A 114 1.40 7.60 9.82
C VAL A 114 2.05 8.97 9.70
N ASN A 115 2.71 9.28 8.58
CA ASN A 115 3.27 10.60 8.30
C ASN A 115 2.23 11.73 8.35
N TYR A 116 0.97 11.41 8.11
CA TYR A 116 -0.15 12.38 8.04
C TYR A 116 -0.99 12.43 9.32
N ARG A 117 -0.58 11.74 10.37
CA ARG A 117 -1.23 11.85 11.69
C ARG A 117 -1.01 13.24 12.26
N ARG A 118 -2.02 13.77 12.93
CA ARG A 118 -1.97 15.14 13.51
C ARG A 118 -0.84 15.33 14.52
N ASP A 119 -0.56 14.32 15.34
CA ASP A 119 0.55 14.33 16.30
C ASP A 119 1.92 14.32 15.59
N ILE A 120 2.09 13.52 14.55
CA ILE A 120 3.31 13.49 13.74
C ILE A 120 3.53 14.83 13.01
N LEU A 121 2.48 15.38 12.40
CA LEU A 121 2.55 16.70 11.74
C LEU A 121 2.86 17.82 12.74
N ALA A 122 2.35 17.74 13.98
CA ALA A 122 2.70 18.68 15.02
C ALA A 122 4.19 18.62 15.38
N VAL A 123 4.73 17.40 15.58
CA VAL A 123 6.17 17.22 15.84
C VAL A 123 7.02 17.70 14.67
N LEU A 124 6.64 17.38 13.43
CA LEU A 124 7.34 17.89 12.23
C LEU A 124 7.35 19.45 12.20
N ASN A 125 6.24 20.07 12.55
CA ASN A 125 6.18 21.52 12.63
C ASN A 125 7.10 22.08 13.73
N MET A 126 7.20 21.43 14.87
CA MET A 126 8.14 21.79 15.94
C MET A 126 9.60 21.63 15.50
N VAL A 127 9.92 20.57 14.76
CA VAL A 127 11.25 20.37 14.15
C VAL A 127 11.57 21.53 13.21
N LYS A 128 10.65 21.85 12.29
CA LYS A 128 10.82 22.98 11.34
C LYS A 128 10.98 24.35 12.02
N GLN A 129 10.42 24.51 13.22
CA GLN A 129 10.60 25.72 14.04
C GLN A 129 11.83 25.66 14.96
N ASN A 130 12.66 24.63 14.83
CA ASN A 130 13.86 24.42 15.65
C ASN A 130 13.59 24.36 17.16
N VAL A 131 12.41 23.89 17.57
CA VAL A 131 12.02 23.80 18.99
C VAL A 131 12.91 22.82 19.77
N PHE A 132 13.38 21.78 19.09
CA PHE A 132 14.23 20.74 19.69
C PHE A 132 15.75 21.03 19.54
N GLY A 133 16.14 22.09 18.84
CA GLY A 133 17.53 22.35 18.49
C GLY A 133 18.07 21.32 17.48
N GLU A 134 19.38 21.05 17.56
CA GLU A 134 20.03 20.06 16.72
C GLU A 134 19.53 18.64 17.04
N LEU A 135 19.04 17.94 16.02
CA LEU A 135 18.51 16.57 16.16
C LEU A 135 19.65 15.57 16.06
N VAL A 136 20.02 14.95 17.16
CA VAL A 136 21.16 14.02 17.26
C VAL A 136 20.75 12.56 17.38
N HIS A 137 19.50 12.28 17.74
CA HIS A 137 19.01 10.91 17.93
C HIS A 137 17.50 10.82 17.71
N PHE A 138 17.07 9.75 17.04
CA PHE A 138 15.67 9.38 16.89
C PHE A 138 15.42 8.00 17.44
N ARG A 139 14.27 7.82 18.06
CA ARG A 139 13.77 6.50 18.47
C ARG A 139 12.35 6.33 17.97
N CYS A 140 12.10 5.27 17.24
CA CYS A 140 10.76 4.91 16.76
C CYS A 140 10.42 3.47 17.08
N GLY A 141 9.16 3.13 16.97
CA GLY A 141 8.66 1.78 17.08
C GLY A 141 7.19 1.73 16.68
N TYR A 142 6.80 0.64 16.06
CA TYR A 142 5.42 0.32 15.77
C TYR A 142 5.12 -1.08 16.28
N GLN A 143 4.19 -1.17 17.22
CA GLN A 143 3.76 -2.43 17.81
C GLN A 143 2.29 -2.65 17.52
N HIS A 144 1.96 -3.80 16.94
CA HIS A 144 0.61 -4.14 16.56
C HIS A 144 0.33 -5.61 16.88
N ASP A 145 -0.76 -5.88 17.57
CA ASP A 145 -1.26 -7.23 17.74
C ASP A 145 -1.93 -7.69 16.45
N LEU A 146 -1.21 -8.50 15.69
CA LEU A 146 -1.69 -9.06 14.43
C LEU A 146 -2.27 -10.48 14.55
N ARG A 147 -2.50 -10.99 15.78
CA ARG A 147 -3.02 -12.35 15.96
C ARG A 147 -4.33 -12.59 15.23
N HIS A 148 -5.25 -11.64 15.29
CA HIS A 148 -6.53 -11.73 14.61
C HIS A 148 -6.47 -11.52 13.08
N VAL A 149 -5.36 -11.03 12.55
CA VAL A 149 -5.09 -10.97 11.11
C VAL A 149 -4.38 -12.24 10.65
N LYS A 150 -3.32 -12.66 11.36
CA LYS A 150 -2.49 -13.79 10.97
C LYS A 150 -3.13 -15.14 11.28
N PHE A 151 -3.95 -15.20 12.32
CA PHE A 151 -4.57 -16.41 12.86
C PHE A 151 -6.11 -16.28 12.79
N ASN A 152 -6.66 -16.31 11.60
CA ASN A 152 -8.07 -16.12 11.35
C ASN A 152 -8.64 -17.30 10.56
N ASP A 153 -9.81 -17.78 10.94
CA ASP A 153 -10.50 -18.92 10.32
C ASP A 153 -11.14 -18.59 8.96
N GLY A 154 -11.02 -17.36 8.50
CA GLY A 154 -11.62 -16.90 7.25
C GLY A 154 -13.14 -16.72 7.27
N LYS A 155 -13.80 -17.01 8.39
CA LYS A 155 -15.26 -16.93 8.55
C LYS A 155 -15.69 -15.90 9.57
N THR A 156 -14.90 -15.70 10.59
CA THR A 156 -15.21 -14.82 11.70
C THR A 156 -14.61 -13.45 11.46
N ALA A 157 -15.39 -12.39 11.72
CA ALA A 157 -14.89 -11.03 11.70
C ALA A 157 -13.70 -10.88 12.64
N TYR A 158 -12.85 -9.90 12.38
CA TYR A 158 -11.63 -9.61 13.13
C TYR A 158 -11.73 -9.92 14.63
N GLY A 159 -10.77 -10.67 15.13
CA GLY A 159 -10.61 -10.96 16.56
C GLY A 159 -11.14 -12.30 17.04
N LYS A 160 -11.70 -13.13 16.18
CA LYS A 160 -12.13 -14.49 16.55
C LYS A 160 -11.58 -15.51 15.56
N GLY A 161 -11.12 -16.63 16.10
CA GLY A 161 -10.51 -17.71 15.33
C GLY A 161 -8.99 -17.63 15.29
N VAL A 162 -8.35 -18.79 15.21
CA VAL A 162 -6.89 -18.97 15.17
C VAL A 162 -6.60 -20.07 14.15
N GLU A 163 -6.87 -19.79 12.89
CA GLU A 163 -6.66 -20.75 11.82
C GLU A 163 -5.46 -20.36 10.96
N PHE A 164 -4.68 -21.37 10.61
CA PHE A 164 -3.50 -21.23 9.74
C PHE A 164 -3.73 -21.87 8.38
N GLY A 165 -2.90 -21.50 7.42
CA GLY A 165 -2.82 -22.14 6.13
C GLY A 165 -4.06 -21.90 5.29
N GLU A 166 -4.56 -22.95 4.65
CA GLU A 166 -5.63 -22.85 3.65
C GLU A 166 -6.97 -22.31 4.19
N LYS A 167 -7.22 -22.48 5.47
CA LYS A 167 -8.44 -21.99 6.12
C LYS A 167 -8.39 -20.51 6.49
N GLY A 168 -7.19 -19.92 6.52
CA GLY A 168 -7.03 -18.50 6.82
C GLY A 168 -7.54 -17.61 5.69
N ILE A 169 -7.88 -16.36 6.01
CA ILE A 169 -8.15 -15.34 4.99
C ILE A 169 -6.89 -15.06 4.15
N SER A 170 -7.07 -14.53 2.96
CA SER A 170 -5.97 -14.25 2.04
C SER A 170 -4.82 -13.46 2.69
N GLU A 171 -5.15 -12.44 3.46
CA GLU A 171 -4.16 -11.63 4.18
C GLU A 171 -3.38 -12.43 5.23
N SER A 172 -4.01 -13.32 5.99
CA SER A 172 -3.29 -14.17 6.96
C SER A 172 -2.34 -15.14 6.28
N LYS A 173 -2.69 -15.67 5.12
CA LYS A 173 -1.84 -16.60 4.36
C LYS A 173 -0.52 -15.94 3.97
N TRP A 174 -0.56 -14.86 3.20
CA TRP A 174 0.65 -14.24 2.69
C TRP A 174 1.47 -13.51 3.76
N ARG A 175 0.82 -12.87 4.74
CA ARG A 175 1.54 -12.20 5.86
C ARG A 175 2.24 -13.19 6.76
N THR A 176 1.62 -14.33 7.06
CA THR A 176 2.23 -15.39 7.87
C THR A 176 3.42 -16.00 7.13
N GLU A 177 3.25 -16.35 5.87
CA GLU A 177 4.32 -16.87 5.02
C GLU A 177 5.50 -15.90 4.93
N HIS A 178 5.22 -14.62 4.68
CA HIS A 178 6.24 -13.57 4.65
C HIS A 178 7.02 -13.48 5.96
N SER A 179 6.31 -13.52 7.10
CA SER A 179 6.95 -13.44 8.43
C SER A 179 7.78 -14.69 8.76
N VAL A 180 7.36 -15.88 8.34
CA VAL A 180 8.09 -17.13 8.56
C VAL A 180 9.36 -17.19 7.72
N LYS A 181 9.32 -16.70 6.49
CA LYS A 181 10.45 -16.74 5.56
C LYS A 181 11.51 -15.66 5.83
N ARG A 182 11.24 -14.68 6.67
CA ARG A 182 12.12 -13.51 6.88
C ARG A 182 12.45 -13.33 8.36
N ASN A 183 13.73 -13.24 8.66
CA ASN A 183 14.23 -12.88 10.00
C ASN A 183 14.61 -11.39 10.01
N ALA A 184 13.61 -10.52 10.02
CA ALA A 184 13.78 -9.07 10.01
C ALA A 184 12.55 -8.37 10.60
N ASP A 185 12.65 -7.06 10.82
CA ASP A 185 11.48 -6.23 10.99
C ASP A 185 10.74 -6.14 9.63
N VAL A 186 9.60 -6.80 9.55
CA VAL A 186 8.85 -6.91 8.28
C VAL A 186 7.87 -5.74 8.07
N TYR A 187 7.81 -4.78 9.01
CA TYR A 187 6.91 -3.63 8.91
C TYR A 187 7.47 -2.35 9.57
N PRO A 188 8.69 -1.90 9.18
CA PRO A 188 9.36 -0.76 9.82
C PRO A 188 8.78 0.59 9.41
N THR A 189 8.01 0.66 8.34
CA THR A 189 7.62 1.91 7.66
C THR A 189 6.90 2.91 8.54
N HIS A 190 5.97 2.45 9.40
CA HIS A 190 5.23 3.33 10.31
C HIS A 190 6.10 4.00 11.39
N GLY A 191 7.24 3.40 11.72
CA GLY A 191 8.22 4.02 12.61
C GLY A 191 9.22 4.89 11.86
N LEU A 192 9.79 4.37 10.78
CA LEU A 192 10.85 5.04 10.02
C LEU A 192 10.34 6.19 9.15
N GLY A 193 9.14 6.09 8.58
CA GLY A 193 8.59 7.12 7.71
C GLY A 193 8.55 8.50 8.35
N PRO A 194 7.97 8.68 9.55
CA PRO A 194 8.00 9.95 10.26
C PRO A 194 9.41 10.47 10.52
N ILE A 195 10.35 9.58 10.89
CA ILE A 195 11.74 9.99 11.14
C ILE A 195 12.39 10.47 9.84
N ALA A 196 12.21 9.75 8.74
CA ALA A 196 12.76 10.14 7.45
C ALA A 196 12.32 11.56 7.05
N VAL A 197 11.02 11.86 7.22
CA VAL A 197 10.47 13.21 6.92
C VAL A 197 10.98 14.30 7.88
N MET A 198 11.33 13.94 9.12
CA MET A 198 11.83 14.89 10.12
C MET A 198 13.34 15.15 9.99
N ALA A 199 14.07 14.18 9.42
CA ALA A 199 15.53 14.24 9.25
C ALA A 199 15.97 14.88 7.92
N ASP A 200 15.02 15.06 6.98
CA ASP A 200 15.23 15.73 5.69
C ASP A 200 15.14 17.26 5.86
#